data_ed96f371bb979919c5b1680b3b11e402
#
_entry.id   ed96f371bb979919c5b1680b3b11e402
#
_cell.length_a   1.000
_cell.length_b   1.000
_cell.length_c   1.000
_cell.angle_alpha   90.00
_cell.angle_beta   90.00
_cell.angle_gamma   90.00
#
_symmetry.space_group_name_H-M   'P 1'
#
loop_
_entity.id
_entity.type
_entity.pdbx_description
1 polymer ?
#
loop_
_entity_poly.entity_id
_entity_poly.type
_entity_poly.pdbx_seq_one_letter_code
_entity_poly.pdbx_strand_id
1 'polypeptide(L)'
;YDSSLMGDDIPYRLKTRQGSLLEIPVHWGCDDWPPFAHYEEIGYMMPVKAPSVALNGFWEEFDAQYEHGGFFMLIVHPFLTGRLARWNLIDKWLEETIISKKVWFAPLEKIARYVQKLADDGMYRLKTDHLPYFTTQIRA
;
A
#
# COMPACT_ATOMS: atom_id res chain seq x y z
N TYR A 1 4.48 -11.47 -9.00
CA TYR A 1 3.52 -10.74 -8.18
C TYR A 1 2.98 -9.52 -8.91
N ASP A 2 1.88 -9.01 -8.44
CA ASP A 2 1.32 -7.70 -8.80
C ASP A 2 1.21 -6.82 -7.56
N SER A 3 1.06 -5.51 -7.73
CA SER A 3 0.91 -4.53 -6.65
C SER A 3 0.13 -3.32 -7.19
N SER A 4 -1.09 -3.55 -7.62
CA SER A 4 -1.94 -2.52 -8.23
C SER A 4 -3.39 -2.52 -7.74
N LEU A 5 -3.79 -3.52 -6.94
CA LEU A 5 -5.14 -3.67 -6.46
C LEU A 5 -5.26 -3.48 -4.95
N MET A 6 -6.44 -3.10 -4.50
CA MET A 6 -6.79 -2.81 -3.10
C MET A 6 -7.84 -3.80 -2.58
N GLY A 7 -7.62 -5.10 -2.80
CA GLY A 7 -8.61 -6.13 -2.43
C GLY A 7 -8.53 -6.58 -0.97
N ASP A 8 -7.47 -6.24 -0.26
CA ASP A 8 -7.25 -6.59 1.13
C ASP A 8 -6.16 -5.70 1.73
N ASP A 9 -5.98 -5.71 3.05
CA ASP A 9 -4.91 -4.99 3.77
C ASP A 9 -3.60 -5.78 3.82
N ILE A 10 -3.66 -7.07 3.51
CA ILE A 10 -2.51 -7.99 3.54
C ILE A 10 -2.37 -8.72 2.21
N PRO A 11 -1.17 -9.24 1.86
CA PRO A 11 -0.99 -9.95 0.61
C PRO A 11 -1.96 -11.11 0.41
N TYR A 12 -2.50 -11.24 -0.79
CA TYR A 12 -3.49 -12.24 -1.16
C TYR A 12 -3.22 -12.83 -2.55
N ARG A 13 -3.96 -13.86 -2.94
CA ARG A 13 -3.83 -14.52 -4.23
C ARG A 13 -4.89 -14.04 -5.22
N LEU A 14 -4.45 -13.65 -6.40
CA LEU A 14 -5.33 -13.41 -7.53
C LEU A 14 -5.35 -14.66 -8.41
N LYS A 15 -6.53 -15.19 -8.67
CA LYS A 15 -6.74 -16.25 -9.64
C LYS A 15 -7.33 -15.67 -10.92
N THR A 16 -6.61 -15.82 -12.02
CA THR A 16 -7.01 -15.38 -13.36
C THR A 16 -7.29 -16.56 -14.27
N ARG A 17 -7.72 -16.29 -15.50
CA ARG A 17 -7.89 -17.32 -16.52
C ARG A 17 -6.56 -17.96 -16.93
N GLN A 18 -5.44 -17.24 -16.82
CA GLN A 18 -4.10 -17.69 -17.20
C GLN A 18 -3.33 -18.35 -16.06
N GLY A 19 -3.81 -18.24 -14.83
CA GLY A 19 -3.14 -18.79 -13.66
C GLY A 19 -3.37 -17.98 -12.40
N SER A 20 -2.47 -18.10 -11.44
CA SER A 20 -2.53 -17.38 -10.18
C SER A 20 -1.24 -16.60 -9.94
N LEU A 21 -1.38 -15.43 -9.32
CA LEU A 21 -0.26 -14.62 -8.87
C LEU A 21 -0.52 -14.08 -7.45
N LEU A 22 0.55 -13.66 -6.78
CA LEU A 22 0.46 -12.98 -5.51
C LEU A 22 0.17 -11.50 -5.76
N GLU A 23 -0.83 -10.95 -5.09
CA GLU A 23 -1.07 -9.52 -5.00
C GLU A 23 -0.50 -9.00 -3.69
N ILE A 24 0.33 -7.96 -3.78
CA ILE A 24 0.79 -7.17 -2.64
C ILE A 24 0.00 -5.86 -2.68
N PRO A 25 -1.02 -5.72 -1.82
CA PRO A 25 -1.99 -4.65 -1.99
C PRO A 25 -1.40 -3.27 -1.79
N VAL A 26 -1.92 -2.33 -2.54
CA VAL A 26 -1.77 -0.89 -2.32
C VAL A 26 -2.98 -0.37 -1.56
N HIS A 27 -2.89 0.80 -0.93
CA HIS A 27 -4.01 1.41 -0.25
C HIS A 27 -4.03 2.93 -0.48
N TRP A 28 -5.16 3.45 -0.91
CA TRP A 28 -5.29 4.90 -1.18
C TRP A 28 -5.10 5.77 0.06
N GLY A 29 -5.38 5.24 1.26
CA GLY A 29 -5.09 5.89 2.53
C GLY A 29 -3.59 6.02 2.82
N CYS A 30 -2.75 5.22 2.14
CA CYS A 30 -1.29 5.22 2.25
C CYS A 30 -0.60 5.78 1.00
N ASP A 31 -1.32 6.54 0.17
CA ASP A 31 -0.83 7.18 -1.04
C ASP A 31 -0.85 8.70 -0.88
N ASP A 32 0.24 9.36 -1.27
CA ASP A 32 0.38 10.81 -1.13
C ASP A 32 -0.41 11.60 -2.20
N TRP A 33 -0.96 10.92 -3.20
CA TRP A 33 -1.77 11.56 -4.24
C TRP A 33 -3.07 12.17 -3.69
N PRO A 34 -3.94 11.43 -2.97
CA PRO A 34 -5.20 11.99 -2.49
C PRO A 34 -5.06 13.26 -1.63
N PRO A 35 -4.12 13.33 -0.67
CA PRO A 35 -4.01 14.52 0.17
C PRO A 35 -3.22 15.68 -0.45
N PHE A 36 -2.37 15.44 -1.45
CA PHE A 36 -1.42 16.45 -1.94
C PHE A 36 -1.54 16.82 -3.41
N ALA A 37 -2.23 16.03 -4.22
CA ALA A 37 -2.39 16.34 -5.62
C ALA A 37 -3.46 17.44 -5.83
N HIS A 38 -3.17 18.35 -6.75
CA HIS A 38 -4.11 19.38 -7.21
C HIS A 38 -3.75 19.70 -8.67
N TYR A 39 -4.59 19.24 -9.59
CA TYR A 39 -4.36 19.36 -11.02
C TYR A 39 -5.64 19.74 -11.75
N GLU A 40 -5.76 21.01 -12.12
CA GLU A 40 -6.91 21.55 -12.84
C GLU A 40 -7.08 20.87 -14.21
N GLU A 41 -5.98 20.58 -14.88
CA GLU A 41 -5.96 20.02 -16.24
C GLU A 41 -6.64 18.64 -16.36
N ILE A 42 -6.71 17.91 -15.25
CA ILE A 42 -7.39 16.60 -15.17
C ILE A 42 -8.62 16.63 -14.27
N GLY A 43 -9.07 17.82 -13.87
CA GLY A 43 -10.22 17.99 -12.99
C GLY A 43 -10.02 17.52 -11.54
N TYR A 44 -8.79 17.28 -11.11
CA TYR A 44 -8.47 16.89 -9.75
C TYR A 44 -8.11 18.11 -8.89
N MET A 45 -9.12 18.71 -8.28
CA MET A 45 -9.01 19.97 -7.54
C MET A 45 -9.36 19.82 -6.05
N MET A 46 -9.02 18.70 -5.43
CA MET A 46 -9.21 18.54 -3.99
C MET A 46 -8.33 19.51 -3.21
N PRO A 47 -8.80 20.06 -2.08
CA PRO A 47 -7.97 20.92 -1.24
C PRO A 47 -6.73 20.21 -0.75
N VAL A 48 -5.56 20.80 -1.00
CA VAL A 48 -4.28 20.27 -0.50
C VAL A 48 -4.27 20.32 1.02
N LYS A 49 -3.96 19.20 1.66
CA LYS A 49 -3.91 19.09 3.11
C LYS A 49 -2.60 19.66 3.67
N ALA A 50 -2.65 20.11 4.92
CA ALA A 50 -1.42 20.39 5.65
C ALA A 50 -0.59 19.09 5.81
N PRO A 51 0.75 19.16 5.66
CA PRO A 51 1.59 17.97 5.72
C PRO A 51 1.35 17.09 6.94
N SER A 52 1.27 17.67 8.14
CA SER A 52 1.02 16.92 9.37
C SER A 52 -0.34 16.21 9.38
N VAL A 53 -1.37 16.83 8.83
CA VAL A 53 -2.72 16.24 8.79
C VAL A 53 -2.76 15.04 7.82
N ALA A 54 -2.14 15.18 6.65
CA ALA A 54 -2.08 14.10 5.67
C ALA A 54 -1.23 12.93 6.16
N LEU A 55 -0.05 13.22 6.70
CA LEU A 55 0.89 12.19 7.12
C LEU A 55 0.46 11.47 8.40
N ASN A 56 -0.31 12.11 9.29
CA ASN A 56 -0.91 11.41 10.43
C ASN A 56 -1.78 10.23 10.00
N GLY A 57 -2.54 10.35 8.91
CA GLY A 57 -3.31 9.22 8.39
C GLY A 57 -2.42 8.02 8.03
N PHE A 58 -1.25 8.27 7.43
CA PHE A 58 -0.29 7.20 7.12
C PHE A 58 0.28 6.55 8.38
N TRP A 59 0.52 7.34 9.43
CA TRP A 59 1.05 6.82 10.70
C TRP A 59 0.01 5.98 11.45
N GLU A 60 -1.24 6.39 11.44
CA GLU A 60 -2.35 5.62 12.04
C GLU A 60 -2.53 4.27 11.32
N GLU A 61 -2.47 4.23 10.00
CA GLU A 61 -2.48 2.99 9.21
C GLU A 61 -1.25 2.11 9.53
N PHE A 62 -0.07 2.70 9.59
CA PHE A 62 1.14 1.97 9.94
C PHE A 62 1.07 1.37 11.35
N ASP A 63 0.65 2.15 12.35
CA ASP A 63 0.58 1.69 13.73
C ASP A 63 -0.42 0.55 13.89
N ALA A 64 -1.58 0.61 13.22
CA ALA A 64 -2.54 -0.50 13.20
C ALA A 64 -1.93 -1.77 12.57
N GLN A 65 -1.25 -1.66 11.43
CA GLN A 65 -0.56 -2.80 10.82
C GLN A 65 0.57 -3.34 11.70
N TYR A 66 1.32 -2.47 12.36
CA TYR A 66 2.39 -2.88 13.25
C TYR A 66 1.88 -3.65 14.48
N GLU A 67 0.80 -3.20 15.10
CA GLU A 67 0.17 -3.88 16.25
C GLU A 67 -0.33 -5.27 15.90
N HIS A 68 -0.83 -5.46 14.69
CA HIS A 68 -1.34 -6.74 14.22
C HIS A 68 -0.32 -7.61 13.48
N GLY A 69 0.93 -7.17 13.36
CA GLY A 69 1.97 -7.90 12.62
C GLY A 69 1.68 -8.00 11.13
N GLY A 70 1.01 -6.99 10.59
CA GLY A 70 0.54 -6.93 9.23
C GLY A 70 1.58 -6.43 8.21
N PHE A 71 1.08 -5.88 7.12
CA PHE A 71 1.86 -5.35 6.01
C PHE A 71 1.52 -3.87 5.81
N PHE A 72 2.54 -3.04 5.63
CA PHE A 72 2.36 -1.62 5.34
C PHE A 72 3.18 -1.22 4.11
N MET A 73 2.56 -0.47 3.21
CA MET A 73 3.20 0.12 2.04
C MET A 73 2.78 1.57 1.89
N LEU A 74 3.76 2.48 2.03
CA LEU A 74 3.58 3.90 1.75
C LEU A 74 3.93 4.19 0.28
N ILE A 75 3.00 4.79 -0.45
CA ILE A 75 3.19 5.21 -1.83
C ILE A 75 3.47 6.70 -1.84
N VAL A 76 4.60 7.08 -2.42
CA VAL A 76 5.03 8.47 -2.51
C VAL A 76 5.45 8.84 -3.93
N HIS A 77 5.04 10.02 -4.36
CA HIS A 77 5.45 10.61 -5.63
C HIS A 77 6.49 11.70 -5.36
N PRO A 78 7.69 11.63 -5.95
CA PRO A 78 8.77 12.59 -5.67
C PRO A 78 8.38 14.07 -5.85
N PHE A 79 7.54 14.37 -6.83
CA PHE A 79 7.07 15.74 -7.08
C PHE A 79 6.00 16.22 -6.08
N LEU A 80 5.33 15.30 -5.37
CA LEU A 80 4.37 15.61 -4.29
C LEU A 80 5.05 15.63 -2.92
N THR A 81 5.59 14.51 -2.50
CA THR A 81 6.18 14.32 -1.18
C THR A 81 7.61 14.82 -1.08
N GLY A 82 8.35 14.97 -2.19
CA GLY A 82 9.70 15.55 -2.21
C GLY A 82 9.77 17.04 -1.88
N ARG A 83 8.71 17.64 -1.34
CA ARG A 83 8.69 19.02 -0.84
C ARG A 83 9.20 19.06 0.60
N LEU A 84 10.00 20.08 0.93
CA LEU A 84 10.76 20.17 2.17
C LEU A 84 9.94 19.83 3.44
N ALA A 85 8.77 20.44 3.61
CA ALA A 85 7.95 20.22 4.80
C ALA A 85 7.39 18.79 4.88
N ARG A 86 7.03 18.19 3.75
CA ARG A 86 6.50 16.82 3.67
C ARG A 86 7.61 15.80 3.91
N TRP A 87 8.74 15.97 3.20
CA TRP A 87 9.88 15.08 3.35
C TRP A 87 10.47 15.07 4.75
N ASN A 88 10.64 16.23 5.37
CA ASN A 88 11.15 16.31 6.75
C ASN A 88 10.30 15.50 7.75
N LEU A 89 8.99 15.46 7.58
CA LEU A 89 8.11 14.67 8.45
C LEU A 89 8.26 13.17 8.20
N ILE A 90 8.37 12.77 6.94
CA ILE A 90 8.58 11.36 6.59
C ILE A 90 9.96 10.89 7.06
N ASP A 91 10.99 11.68 6.81
CA ASP A 91 12.37 11.36 7.18
C ASP A 91 12.49 11.13 8.70
N LYS A 92 11.95 12.06 9.48
CA LYS A 92 11.90 11.94 10.93
C LYS A 92 11.13 10.69 11.39
N TRP A 93 9.96 10.42 10.80
CA TRP A 93 9.19 9.22 11.12
C TRP A 93 9.92 7.93 10.77
N LEU A 94 10.62 7.88 9.62
CA LEU A 94 11.44 6.74 9.24
C LEU A 94 12.58 6.49 10.23
N GLU A 95 13.31 7.55 10.63
CA GLU A 95 14.37 7.44 11.63
C GLU A 95 13.83 6.89 12.95
N GLU A 96 12.73 7.45 13.48
CA GLU A 96 12.09 6.98 14.69
C GLU A 96 11.62 5.53 14.58
N THR A 97 11.05 5.15 13.44
CA THR A 97 10.55 3.78 13.20
C THR A 97 11.70 2.77 13.12
N ILE A 98 12.78 3.10 12.42
CA ILE A 98 13.96 2.23 12.31
C ILE A 98 14.61 2.00 13.68
N ILE A 99 14.65 3.02 14.53
CA ILE A 99 15.29 2.95 15.86
C ILE A 99 14.38 2.23 16.88
N SER A 100 13.09 2.52 16.87
CA SER A 100 12.17 2.14 17.96
C SER A 100 11.34 0.90 17.70
N LYS A 101 11.17 0.50 16.44
CA LYS A 101 10.26 -0.59 16.05
C LYS A 101 11.00 -1.73 15.34
N LYS A 102 10.51 -2.95 15.54
CA LYS A 102 11.01 -4.14 14.84
C LYS A 102 10.29 -4.28 13.50
N VAL A 103 10.72 -3.50 12.51
CA VAL A 103 10.15 -3.50 11.16
C VAL A 103 11.15 -4.08 10.16
N TRP A 104 10.67 -4.95 9.29
CA TRP A 104 11.45 -5.45 8.17
C TRP A 104 11.20 -4.57 6.94
N PHE A 105 12.13 -3.68 6.63
CA PHE A 105 12.15 -2.91 5.40
C PHE A 105 12.77 -3.73 4.28
N ALA A 106 12.05 -3.96 3.21
CA ALA A 106 12.54 -4.76 2.09
C ALA A 106 11.92 -4.35 0.75
N PRO A 107 12.61 -4.60 -0.38
CA PRO A 107 12.00 -4.51 -1.70
C PRO A 107 10.81 -5.47 -1.84
N LEU A 108 9.79 -5.06 -2.58
CA LEU A 108 8.55 -5.86 -2.77
C LEU A 108 8.83 -7.28 -3.28
N GLU A 109 9.82 -7.46 -4.14
CA GLU A 109 10.23 -8.79 -4.60
C GLU A 109 10.61 -9.73 -3.45
N LYS A 110 11.34 -9.21 -2.45
CA LYS A 110 11.72 -10.01 -1.27
C LYS A 110 10.51 -10.33 -0.40
N ILE A 111 9.62 -9.35 -0.25
CA ILE A 111 8.36 -9.54 0.48
C ILE A 111 7.50 -10.59 -0.23
N ALA A 112 7.33 -10.48 -1.55
CA ALA A 112 6.59 -11.46 -2.34
C ALA A 112 7.12 -12.88 -2.18
N ARG A 113 8.44 -13.06 -2.27
CA ARG A 113 9.08 -14.37 -2.07
C ARG A 113 8.88 -14.91 -0.66
N TYR A 114 8.96 -14.05 0.34
CA TYR A 114 8.73 -14.43 1.73
C TYR A 114 7.28 -14.87 1.97
N VAL A 115 6.32 -14.08 1.52
CA VAL A 115 4.89 -14.41 1.65
C VAL A 115 4.55 -15.70 0.90
N GLN A 116 5.07 -15.88 -0.32
CA GLN A 116 4.86 -17.12 -1.08
C GLN A 116 5.43 -18.32 -0.32
N LYS A 117 6.64 -18.20 0.24
CA LYS A 117 7.23 -19.25 1.07
C LYS A 117 6.37 -19.59 2.28
N LEU A 118 5.88 -18.60 3.01
CA LEU A 118 4.98 -18.84 4.15
C LEU A 118 3.72 -19.59 3.73
N ALA A 119 3.17 -19.27 2.56
CA ALA A 119 1.99 -19.94 2.04
C ALA A 119 2.30 -21.40 1.62
N ASP A 120 3.44 -21.64 0.98
CA ASP A 120 3.87 -22.97 0.55
C ASP A 120 4.20 -23.87 1.76
N ASP A 121 4.76 -23.30 2.83
CA ASP A 121 5.04 -24.00 4.10
C ASP A 121 3.77 -24.20 4.95
N GLY A 122 2.60 -23.71 4.52
CA GLY A 122 1.35 -23.80 5.26
C GLY A 122 1.26 -22.89 6.49
N MET A 123 2.20 -21.97 6.67
CA MET A 123 2.25 -21.04 7.80
C MET A 123 1.37 -19.79 7.60
N TYR A 124 0.97 -19.53 6.36
CA TYR A 124 0.11 -18.41 6.01
C TYR A 124 -0.95 -18.83 5.00
N ARG A 125 -2.21 -18.60 5.31
CA ARG A 125 -3.32 -18.89 4.40
C ARG A 125 -3.71 -17.65 3.60
N LEU A 126 -3.32 -17.61 2.34
CA LEU A 126 -3.71 -16.55 1.42
C LEU A 126 -5.23 -16.59 1.14
N LYS A 127 -5.91 -15.48 1.33
CA LYS A 127 -7.21 -15.25 0.71
C LYS A 127 -7.05 -15.36 -0.80
N THR A 128 -8.07 -15.83 -1.52
CA THR A 128 -8.02 -15.92 -2.98
C THR A 128 -9.18 -15.14 -3.58
N ASP A 129 -8.86 -14.16 -4.39
CA ASP A 129 -9.79 -13.41 -5.22
C ASP A 129 -9.71 -13.90 -6.67
N HIS A 130 -10.83 -13.86 -7.37
CA HIS A 130 -10.96 -14.34 -8.75
C HIS A 130 -11.17 -13.18 -9.72
N LEU A 131 -10.34 -13.11 -10.76
CA LEU A 131 -10.50 -12.14 -11.84
C LEU A 131 -10.97 -12.83 -13.14
N PRO A 132 -11.86 -12.16 -13.88
CA PRO A 132 -12.52 -10.90 -13.57
C PRO A 132 -13.55 -11.07 -12.43
N TYR A 133 -13.78 -10.04 -11.64
CA TYR A 133 -14.79 -10.05 -10.57
C TYR A 133 -16.20 -10.23 -11.10
N PHE A 134 -16.44 -9.85 -12.36
CA PHE A 134 -17.71 -10.02 -13.04
C PHE A 134 -17.59 -11.09 -14.13
N THR A 135 -18.41 -12.12 -14.03
CA THR A 135 -18.45 -13.23 -15.01
C THR A 135 -19.50 -13.01 -16.10
N THR A 136 -20.43 -12.08 -15.90
CA THR A 136 -21.47 -11.71 -16.86
C THR A 136 -21.19 -10.33 -17.45
N GLN A 137 -21.43 -10.19 -18.76
CA GLN A 137 -21.30 -8.91 -19.44
C GLN A 137 -22.34 -7.93 -18.88
N ILE A 138 -21.87 -6.76 -18.40
CA ILE A 138 -22.77 -5.65 -18.09
C ILE A 138 -23.33 -5.19 -19.43
N ARG A 139 -24.61 -5.42 -19.65
CA ARG A 139 -25.31 -4.89 -20.82
C ARG A 139 -25.68 -3.43 -20.51
N ALA A 140 -25.17 -2.53 -21.33
CA ALA A 140 -25.58 -1.12 -21.32
C ALA A 140 -27.02 -0.98 -21.82
#